data_e55c9fb43b5f4954b774c61b4fe51952
#
_entry.id   e55c9fb43b5f4954b774c61b4fe51952
#
_cell.length_a   1.000
_cell.length_b   1.000
_cell.length_c   1.000
_cell.angle_alpha   90.00
_cell.angle_beta   90.00
_cell.angle_gamma   90.00
#
_symmetry.space_group_name_H-M   'P 1'
#
loop_
_entity.id
_entity.type
_entity.pdbx_description
1 polymer ?
#
loop_
_entity_poly.entity_id
_entity_poly.type
_entity_poly.pdbx_seq_one_letter_code
_entity_poly.pdbx_strand_id
1 'polypeptide(L)' 'LGRINQNLNSSDTIVYVENTTNFPASGTLQLGKEQITYTGKQSDRFTGCTRGVNGTTAQSHDTSEPFFRSA' A
#
# COMPACT_ATOMS: atom_id res chain seq x y z
N LEU A 1 -3.54 1.60 13.67
CA LEU A 1 -2.67 0.75 12.88
C LEU A 1 -3.41 0.27 11.64
N GLY A 2 -2.79 0.42 10.48
CA GLY A 2 -3.38 -0.01 9.23
C GLY A 2 -2.97 -1.42 8.87
N ARG A 3 -3.94 -2.16 8.31
CA ARG A 3 -3.68 -3.50 7.76
C ARG A 3 -4.35 -3.58 6.42
N ILE A 4 -3.72 -4.31 5.50
CA ILE A 4 -4.37 -4.54 4.21
C ILE A 4 -5.56 -5.46 4.41
N ASN A 5 -6.58 -5.27 3.57
CA ASN A 5 -7.88 -5.90 3.72
C ASN A 5 -8.13 -7.02 2.71
N GLN A 6 -7.22 -7.21 1.78
CA GLN A 6 -7.26 -8.27 0.77
C GLN A 6 -5.84 -8.69 0.46
N ASN A 7 -5.70 -9.90 -0.06
CA ASN A 7 -4.42 -10.35 -0.59
C ASN A 7 -4.00 -9.42 -1.73
N LEU A 8 -2.72 -9.14 -1.81
CA LEU A 8 -2.15 -8.25 -2.81
C LEU A 8 -1.14 -9.01 -3.64
N ASN A 9 -1.39 -9.10 -4.94
CA ASN A 9 -0.45 -9.71 -5.87
C ASN A 9 0.66 -8.72 -6.22
N SER A 10 1.80 -9.24 -6.66
CA SER A 10 2.96 -8.39 -6.96
C SER A 10 2.73 -7.40 -8.10
N SER A 11 1.68 -7.59 -8.90
CA SER A 11 1.34 -6.70 -10.02
C SER A 11 0.13 -5.83 -9.76
N ASP A 12 -0.51 -5.94 -8.60
CA ASP A 12 -1.70 -5.14 -8.31
C ASP A 12 -1.32 -3.67 -8.10
N THR A 13 -2.16 -2.77 -8.63
CA THR A 13 -1.97 -1.33 -8.55
C THR A 13 -2.99 -0.65 -7.63
N ILE A 14 -3.82 -1.44 -6.94
CA ILE A 14 -4.76 -0.96 -5.94
C ILE A 14 -4.52 -1.76 -4.67
N VAL A 15 -4.35 -1.06 -3.55
CA VAL A 15 -4.11 -1.70 -2.25
C VAL A 15 -5.34 -1.45 -1.38
N TYR A 16 -6.10 -2.49 -1.10
CA TYR A 16 -7.28 -2.39 -0.23
C TYR A 16 -6.86 -2.50 1.22
N VAL A 17 -7.37 -1.59 2.04
CA VAL A 17 -7.02 -1.46 3.45
C VAL A 17 -8.26 -1.21 4.28
N GLU A 18 -8.12 -1.24 5.60
CA GLU A 18 -9.23 -1.00 6.51
C GLU A 18 -9.72 0.45 6.42
N ASN A 19 -8.78 1.40 6.44
CA ASN A 19 -9.10 2.80 6.18
C ASN A 19 -7.83 3.57 5.86
N THR A 20 -8.02 4.73 5.22
CA THR A 20 -6.93 5.60 4.77
C THR A 20 -6.94 6.95 5.45
N THR A 21 -7.67 7.10 6.57
CA THR A 21 -8.03 8.40 7.14
C THR A 21 -6.83 9.29 7.46
N ASN A 22 -5.77 8.72 8.00
CA ASN A 22 -4.61 9.50 8.45
C ASN A 22 -3.50 9.58 7.42
N PHE A 23 -3.81 9.28 6.16
CA PHE A 23 -2.81 9.29 5.10
C PHE A 23 -3.05 10.46 4.15
N PRO A 24 -1.98 11.06 3.61
CA PRO A 24 -2.16 12.13 2.61
C PRO A 24 -2.75 11.59 1.31
N ALA A 25 -3.16 12.50 0.43
CA ALA A 25 -3.79 12.14 -0.84
C ALA A 25 -2.86 11.37 -1.77
N SER A 26 -1.56 11.52 -1.60
CA SER A 26 -0.55 10.76 -2.32
C SER A 26 0.66 10.57 -1.42
N GLY A 27 1.45 9.55 -1.66
CA GLY A 27 2.62 9.30 -0.83
C GLY A 27 3.19 7.92 -1.05
N THR A 28 3.93 7.43 -0.06
CA THR A 28 4.61 6.15 -0.10
C THR A 28 4.22 5.31 1.10
N LEU A 29 3.94 4.04 0.86
CA LEU A 29 3.63 3.06 1.90
C LEU A 29 4.81 2.11 2.08
N GLN A 30 5.01 1.66 3.32
CA GLN A 30 5.90 0.56 3.63
C GLN A 30 5.05 -0.66 3.95
N LEU A 31 5.21 -1.71 3.16
CA LEU A 31 4.47 -2.95 3.32
C LEU A 31 5.48 -4.10 3.37
N GLY A 32 5.82 -4.54 4.56
CA GLY A 32 6.92 -5.46 4.75
C GLY A 32 8.24 -4.83 4.29
N LYS A 33 8.92 -5.48 3.37
CA LYS A 33 10.17 -4.98 2.80
C LYS A 33 9.96 -4.17 1.51
N GLU A 34 8.72 -4.05 1.07
CA GLU A 34 8.41 -3.34 -0.17
C GLU A 34 7.93 -1.93 0.11
N GLN A 35 8.33 -0.99 -0.75
CA GLN A 35 7.76 0.34 -0.77
C GLN A 35 6.87 0.50 -2.00
N ILE A 36 5.72 1.15 -1.78
CA ILE A 36 4.69 1.33 -2.81
C ILE A 36 4.27 2.79 -2.78
N THR A 37 4.37 3.48 -3.91
CA THR A 37 3.80 4.84 -4.01
C THR A 37 2.35 4.76 -4.47
N TYR A 38 1.55 5.70 -4.01
CA TYR A 38 0.17 5.83 -4.46
C TYR A 38 -0.08 7.28 -4.86
N THR A 39 -0.96 7.47 -5.85
CA THR A 39 -1.29 8.81 -6.36
C THR A 39 -2.72 9.23 -6.02
N GLY A 40 -3.52 8.33 -5.46
CA GLY A 40 -4.87 8.64 -5.04
C GLY A 40 -5.30 7.69 -3.95
N LYS A 41 -6.40 8.03 -3.27
CA LYS A 41 -6.96 7.14 -2.26
C LYS A 41 -8.46 7.34 -2.16
N GLN A 42 -9.13 6.29 -1.69
CA GLN A 42 -10.51 6.34 -1.22
C GLN A 42 -10.51 5.86 0.23
N SER A 43 -11.68 5.83 0.87
CA SER A 43 -11.74 5.51 2.29
C SER A 43 -11.17 4.13 2.65
N ASP A 44 -11.17 3.19 1.71
CA ASP A 44 -10.79 1.80 1.93
C ASP A 44 -9.67 1.31 1.00
N ARG A 45 -9.01 2.20 0.25
CA ARG A 45 -7.99 1.76 -0.71
C ARG A 45 -7.07 2.88 -1.12
N PHE A 46 -5.86 2.48 -1.53
CA PHE A 46 -4.93 3.36 -2.22
C PHE A 46 -4.91 2.99 -3.70
N THR A 47 -4.90 3.99 -4.57
CA THR A 47 -5.02 3.80 -6.01
C THR A 47 -3.82 4.40 -6.75
N GLY A 48 -3.66 4.04 -8.02
CA GLY A 48 -2.54 4.51 -8.82
C GLY A 48 -1.20 4.11 -8.22
N CYS A 49 -1.11 2.87 -7.74
CA CYS A 49 0.07 2.42 -7.01
C CYS A 49 1.17 1.99 -7.97
N THR A 50 2.41 2.41 -7.66
CA THR A 50 3.61 1.90 -8.30
C THR A 50 4.34 1.00 -7.32
N ARG A 51 4.60 -0.22 -7.74
CA ARG A 51 5.14 -1.27 -6.88
C ARG A 51 6.66 -1.28 -6.89
N GLY A 52 7.24 -1.74 -5.77
CA GLY A 52 8.67 -1.96 -5.71
C GLY A 52 9.51 -0.73 -5.94
N VAL A 53 9.13 0.41 -5.38
CA VAL A 53 9.87 1.67 -5.55
C VAL A 53 11.03 1.76 -4.57
N ASN A 54 11.91 2.73 -4.81
CA ASN A 54 13.04 3.06 -3.92
C ASN A 54 13.98 1.86 -3.67
N GLY A 55 14.20 1.06 -4.71
CA GLY A 55 15.13 -0.07 -4.62
C GLY A 55 14.53 -1.32 -4.00
N THR A 56 13.24 -1.31 -3.67
CA THR A 56 12.57 -2.50 -3.15
C THR A 56 12.01 -3.35 -4.29
N THR A 57 11.55 -4.56 -3.96
CA THR A 57 11.02 -5.50 -4.94
C THR A 57 9.55 -5.72 -4.70
N ALA A 58 8.74 -5.64 -5.75
CA ALA A 58 7.32 -5.95 -5.67
C ALA A 58 7.13 -7.42 -5.30
N GLN A 59 6.29 -7.67 -4.29
CA GLN A 59 6.02 -9.01 -3.77
C GLN A 59 4.53 -9.16 -3.53
N SER A 60 4.06 -10.39 -3.40
CA SER A 60 2.70 -10.63 -2.93
C SER A 60 2.66 -10.47 -1.43
N HIS A 61 1.51 -10.01 -0.93
CA HIS A 61 1.28 -9.80 0.50
C HIS A 61 -0.06 -10.41 0.88
N ASP A 62 -0.12 -10.97 2.08
CA ASP A 62 -1.33 -11.61 2.58
C ASP A 62 -2.23 -10.59 3.27
N THR A 63 -3.52 -10.86 3.24
CA THR A 63 -4.49 -10.06 3.99
C THR A 63 -4.08 -9.94 5.46
N SER A 64 -4.39 -8.81 6.08
CA SER A 64 -4.05 -8.46 7.45
C SER A 64 -2.58 -8.11 7.67
N GLU A 65 -1.76 -8.06 6.64
CA GLU A 65 -0.39 -7.58 6.79
C GLU A 65 -0.42 -6.08 7.13
N PRO A 66 0.36 -5.64 8.14
CA PRO A 66 0.36 -4.22 8.49
C PRO A 66 1.08 -3.38 7.43
N PHE A 67 0.60 -2.17 7.23
CA PHE A 67 1.27 -1.20 6.37
C PHE A 67 1.50 0.09 7.15
N PHE A 68 2.49 0.85 6.72
CA PHE A 68 2.88 2.07 7.38
C PHE A 68 3.11 3.17 6.36
N ARG A 69 3.00 4.41 6.81
CA ARG A 69 3.39 5.53 5.99
C ARG A 69 4.90 5.61 5.98
N SER A 70 5.49 5.63 4.79
CA SER A 70 6.92 5.84 4.63
C SER A 70 7.20 7.33 4.56
N ALA A 71 8.12 7.78 5.34
CA ALA A 71 8.50 9.21 5.36
C ALA A 71 9.32 9.59 4.14
#